data_8cf481cd7a318089c841e1e2bab81ea5
#
_entry.id   8cf481cd7a318089c841e1e2bab81ea5
#
_cell.length_a   1.000
_cell.length_b   1.000
_cell.length_c   1.000
_cell.angle_alpha   90.00
_cell.angle_beta   90.00
_cell.angle_gamma   90.00
#
_symmetry.space_group_name_H-M   'P 1'
#
loop_
_entity.id
_entity.type
_entity.pdbx_description
1 polymer ?
#
loop_
_entity_poly.entity_id
_entity_poly.type
_entity_poly.pdbx_seq_one_letter_code
_entity_poly.pdbx_strand_id
1 'polypeptide(L)'
;MWFVYTLLGIYLLCPFLKRMVDQCTSRQLVFLWVLILFPTTLRPILNHILPVYIHLFNPLLEGYIGYFLLGYLLGGAEFPKVSRVLIYLGGLAGYGACLLGNLAQASSGEISLPMNGGYMLNHYLLAAGIFVFFRTWFEKHADRLEKFSRPLTKASNLVFGVYWSHVLILNVFTEVFLENAALLPYLLLRSGCTILLSFLFAAIVSYIPVLRRVLM
;
A
#
# COMPACT_ATOMS: atom_id res chain seq x y z
N MET A 1 -0.40 8.99 -12.17
CA MET A 1 0.71 8.00 -12.27
C MET A 1 1.83 8.26 -11.26
N TRP A 2 1.50 8.91 -10.14
CA TRP A 2 2.45 9.28 -9.08
C TRP A 2 3.23 8.08 -8.48
N PHE A 3 2.57 6.90 -8.37
CA PHE A 3 3.19 5.71 -7.79
C PHE A 3 4.42 5.21 -8.57
N VAL A 4 4.43 5.31 -9.91
CA VAL A 4 5.59 4.91 -10.73
C VAL A 4 6.81 5.75 -10.42
N TYR A 5 6.63 7.06 -10.27
CA TYR A 5 7.74 7.96 -9.90
C TYR A 5 8.28 7.63 -8.51
N THR A 6 7.38 7.35 -7.56
CA THR A 6 7.76 6.93 -6.21
C THR A 6 8.50 5.60 -6.20
N LEU A 7 7.98 4.61 -6.95
CA LEU A 7 8.60 3.30 -7.06
C LEU A 7 9.99 3.38 -7.70
N LEU A 8 10.12 4.15 -8.78
CA LEU A 8 11.40 4.39 -9.44
C LEU A 8 12.39 5.06 -8.47
N GLY A 9 11.96 6.08 -7.73
CA GLY A 9 12.77 6.73 -6.70
C GLY A 9 13.26 5.76 -5.63
N ILE A 10 12.40 4.88 -5.14
CA ILE A 10 12.78 3.85 -4.16
C ILE A 10 13.76 2.84 -4.77
N TYR A 11 13.54 2.40 -6.00
CA TYR A 11 14.47 1.47 -6.68
C TYR A 11 15.86 2.08 -6.88
N LEU A 12 15.95 3.35 -7.23
CA LEU A 12 17.24 4.06 -7.33
C LEU A 12 17.94 4.14 -5.97
N LEU A 13 17.19 4.30 -4.88
CA LEU A 13 17.72 4.33 -3.52
C LEU A 13 17.95 2.93 -2.92
N CYS A 14 17.34 1.89 -3.47
CA CYS A 14 17.36 0.53 -2.93
C CYS A 14 18.76 -0.01 -2.60
N PRO A 15 19.80 0.17 -3.44
CA PRO A 15 21.15 -0.31 -3.12
C PRO A 15 21.72 0.34 -1.84
N PHE A 16 21.43 1.63 -1.63
CA PHE A 16 21.88 2.38 -0.45
C PHE A 16 21.06 1.99 0.77
N LEU A 17 19.72 1.91 0.62
CA LEU A 17 18.82 1.49 1.69
C LEU A 17 19.15 0.06 2.15
N LYS A 18 19.39 -0.85 1.21
CA LYS A 18 19.77 -2.23 1.55
C LYS A 18 21.06 -2.26 2.36
N ARG A 19 22.10 -1.55 1.92
CA ARG A 19 23.37 -1.49 2.63
C ARG A 19 23.20 -0.89 4.04
N MET A 20 22.35 0.12 4.20
CA MET A 20 22.01 0.70 5.49
C MET A 20 21.33 -0.33 6.40
N VAL A 21 20.29 -1.01 5.93
CA VAL A 21 19.54 -1.97 6.78
C VAL A 21 20.39 -3.20 7.13
N ASP A 22 21.27 -3.67 6.24
CA ASP A 22 22.16 -4.80 6.49
C ASP A 22 23.24 -4.47 7.56
N GLN A 23 23.59 -3.19 7.74
CA GLN A 23 24.58 -2.75 8.75
C GLN A 23 23.92 -2.32 10.08
N CYS A 24 22.62 -2.11 10.11
CA CYS A 24 21.90 -1.67 11.30
C CYS A 24 21.36 -2.87 12.09
N THR A 25 21.36 -2.72 13.41
CA THR A 25 20.65 -3.67 14.28
C THR A 25 19.14 -3.46 14.19
N SER A 26 18.35 -4.49 14.47
CA SER A 26 16.88 -4.38 14.50
C SER A 26 16.38 -3.25 15.42
N ARG A 27 17.07 -2.99 16.54
CA ARG A 27 16.73 -1.89 17.45
C ARG A 27 16.92 -0.52 16.80
N GLN A 28 18.01 -0.34 16.05
CA GLN A 28 18.29 0.90 15.32
C GLN A 28 17.26 1.12 14.20
N LEU A 29 16.88 0.07 13.51
CA LEU A 29 15.85 0.14 12.44
C LEU A 29 14.47 0.48 13.01
N VAL A 30 14.09 -0.10 14.15
CA VAL A 30 12.85 0.24 14.85
C VAL A 30 12.90 1.70 15.31
N PHE A 31 14.01 2.15 15.88
CA PHE A 31 14.17 3.55 16.27
C PHE A 31 14.04 4.50 15.07
N LEU A 32 14.68 4.20 13.96
CA LEU A 32 14.56 4.97 12.72
C LEU A 32 13.11 4.99 12.22
N TRP A 33 12.41 3.86 12.27
CA TRP A 33 11.01 3.79 11.89
C TRP A 33 10.11 4.65 12.80
N VAL A 34 10.34 4.62 14.09
CA VAL A 34 9.63 5.50 15.06
C VAL A 34 9.92 6.98 14.78
N LEU A 35 11.16 7.33 14.42
CA LEU A 35 11.51 8.69 14.01
C LEU A 35 10.75 9.14 12.76
N ILE A 36 10.48 8.23 11.80
CA ILE A 36 9.67 8.52 10.62
C ILE A 36 8.21 8.78 10.99
N LEU A 37 7.69 8.14 12.03
CA LEU A 37 6.31 8.37 12.49
C LEU A 37 6.11 9.78 13.06
N PHE A 38 7.16 10.47 13.51
CA PHE A 38 7.03 11.82 14.03
C PHE A 38 6.52 12.81 12.96
N PRO A 39 7.19 13.03 11.81
CA PRO A 39 6.71 13.94 10.79
C PRO A 39 5.46 13.44 10.07
N THR A 40 5.29 12.13 9.95
CA THR A 40 4.20 11.54 9.16
C THR A 40 2.90 11.37 9.94
N THR A 41 2.97 11.14 11.24
CA THR A 41 1.80 10.88 12.10
C THR A 41 1.65 11.92 13.20
N LEU A 42 2.68 12.10 14.03
CA LEU A 42 2.56 12.92 15.24
C LEU A 42 2.42 14.41 14.91
N ARG A 43 3.23 14.93 13.97
CA ARG A 43 3.14 16.34 13.54
C ARG A 43 1.76 16.72 13.01
N PRO A 44 1.12 16.00 12.07
CA PRO A 44 -0.22 16.32 11.60
C PRO A 44 -1.27 16.34 12.73
N ILE A 45 -1.17 15.40 13.68
CA ILE A 45 -2.06 15.35 14.85
C ILE A 45 -1.82 16.56 15.76
N LEU A 46 -0.57 16.89 16.04
CA LEU A 46 -0.23 18.06 16.87
C LEU A 46 -0.70 19.36 16.20
N ASN A 47 -0.50 19.52 14.90
CA ASN A 47 -0.96 20.70 14.17
C ASN A 47 -2.49 20.83 14.12
N HIS A 48 -3.22 19.72 14.31
CA HIS A 48 -4.68 19.77 14.39
C HIS A 48 -5.18 20.15 15.78
N ILE A 49 -4.44 19.80 16.84
CA ILE A 49 -4.84 20.01 18.24
C ILE A 49 -4.28 21.33 18.80
N LEU A 50 -3.05 21.68 18.41
CA LEU A 50 -2.35 22.84 18.95
C LEU A 50 -2.59 24.10 18.09
N PRO A 51 -2.66 25.29 18.72
CA PRO A 51 -2.77 26.56 17.98
C PRO A 51 -1.45 26.96 17.29
N VAL A 52 -0.39 26.17 17.46
CA VAL A 52 0.95 26.42 16.89
C VAL A 52 1.19 25.47 15.73
N TYR A 53 1.51 26.00 14.55
CA TYR A 53 1.82 25.19 13.38
C TYR A 53 3.29 24.78 13.35
N ILE A 54 3.56 23.49 13.46
CA ILE A 54 4.90 22.91 13.43
C ILE A 54 5.32 22.67 11.98
N HIS A 55 6.20 23.52 11.46
CA HIS A 55 6.83 23.39 10.15
C HIS A 55 8.10 22.53 10.26
N LEU A 56 7.95 21.21 10.17
CA LEU A 56 9.08 20.30 10.03
C LEU A 56 8.96 19.61 8.68
N PHE A 57 9.77 20.06 7.73
CA PHE A 57 9.89 19.39 6.44
C PHE A 57 11.19 18.59 6.43
N ASN A 58 11.07 17.28 6.36
CA ASN A 58 12.21 16.39 6.17
C ASN A 58 11.92 15.41 5.04
N PRO A 59 12.36 15.70 3.82
CA PRO A 59 12.08 14.86 2.65
C PRO A 59 12.68 13.45 2.77
N LEU A 60 13.69 13.25 3.61
CA LEU A 60 14.31 11.94 3.82
C LEU A 60 13.50 11.04 4.75
N LEU A 61 12.71 11.63 5.65
CA LEU A 61 11.90 10.89 6.62
C LEU A 61 10.41 10.85 6.24
N GLU A 62 10.00 11.57 5.22
CA GLU A 62 8.62 11.55 4.74
C GLU A 62 8.48 10.59 3.55
N GLY A 63 7.32 9.96 3.44
CA GLY A 63 6.99 9.12 2.30
C GLY A 63 7.15 7.62 2.51
N TYR A 64 7.41 6.90 1.43
CA TYR A 64 7.35 5.43 1.39
C TYR A 64 8.55 4.71 2.01
N ILE A 65 9.60 5.41 2.44
CA ILE A 65 10.77 4.82 3.12
C ILE A 65 10.32 4.10 4.41
N GLY A 66 9.32 4.64 5.12
CA GLY A 66 8.74 4.01 6.31
C GLY A 66 8.14 2.64 6.01
N TYR A 67 7.49 2.46 4.86
CA TYR A 67 6.97 1.15 4.42
C TYR A 67 8.09 0.18 4.04
N PHE A 68 9.15 0.68 3.40
CA PHE A 68 10.32 -0.15 3.09
C PHE A 68 10.95 -0.71 4.38
N LEU A 69 11.19 0.13 5.38
CA LEU A 69 11.74 -0.28 6.66
C LEU A 69 10.80 -1.23 7.41
N LEU A 70 9.51 -0.94 7.42
CA LEU A 70 8.51 -1.81 8.03
C LEU A 70 8.49 -3.19 7.35
N GLY A 71 8.49 -3.22 6.03
CA GLY A 71 8.53 -4.47 5.25
C GLY A 71 9.80 -5.28 5.53
N TYR A 72 10.96 -4.63 5.62
CA TYR A 72 12.21 -5.28 5.97
C TYR A 72 12.17 -5.88 7.39
N LEU A 73 11.72 -5.11 8.38
CA LEU A 73 11.59 -5.56 9.77
C LEU A 73 10.61 -6.73 9.90
N LEU A 74 9.44 -6.63 9.26
CA LEU A 74 8.43 -7.69 9.30
C LEU A 74 8.87 -8.93 8.50
N GLY A 75 9.63 -8.74 7.41
CA GLY A 75 10.12 -9.83 6.57
C GLY A 75 11.15 -10.71 7.25
N GLY A 76 12.03 -10.13 8.06
CA GLY A 76 13.09 -10.84 8.78
C GLY A 76 12.70 -11.37 10.16
N ALA A 77 11.55 -10.96 10.70
CA ALA A 77 11.17 -11.32 12.08
C ALA A 77 10.33 -12.61 12.12
N GLU A 78 10.61 -13.43 13.12
CA GLU A 78 9.72 -14.52 13.53
C GLU A 78 8.77 -14.03 14.62
N PHE A 79 7.48 -14.21 14.40
CA PHE A 79 6.46 -13.75 15.33
C PHE A 79 5.83 -14.91 16.10
N PRO A 80 5.94 -14.91 17.45
CA PRO A 80 5.13 -15.79 18.28
C PRO A 80 3.64 -15.51 18.09
N LYS A 81 2.79 -16.48 18.44
CA LYS A 81 1.33 -16.38 18.24
C LYS A 81 0.72 -15.09 18.80
N VAL A 82 1.18 -14.67 19.99
CA VAL A 82 0.70 -13.46 20.68
C VAL A 82 1.02 -12.22 19.83
N SER A 83 2.27 -12.08 19.37
CA SER A 83 2.68 -10.92 18.56
C SER A 83 1.90 -10.86 17.24
N ARG A 84 1.64 -12.00 16.61
CA ARG A 84 0.82 -12.06 15.38
C ARG A 84 -0.60 -11.57 15.64
N VAL A 85 -1.23 -12.01 16.73
CA VAL A 85 -2.58 -11.54 17.10
C VAL A 85 -2.59 -10.03 17.35
N LEU A 86 -1.59 -9.50 18.05
CA LEU A 86 -1.48 -8.05 18.27
C LEU A 86 -1.31 -7.27 16.97
N ILE A 87 -0.51 -7.79 16.01
CA ILE A 87 -0.35 -7.17 14.69
C ILE A 87 -1.68 -7.20 13.92
N TYR A 88 -2.44 -8.30 13.98
CA TYR A 88 -3.76 -8.38 13.31
C TYR A 88 -4.78 -7.43 13.94
N LEU A 89 -4.81 -7.35 15.27
CA LEU A 89 -5.68 -6.39 15.98
C LEU A 89 -5.28 -4.94 15.64
N GLY A 90 -3.98 -4.66 15.58
CA GLY A 90 -3.45 -3.39 15.11
C GLY A 90 -3.87 -3.07 13.66
N GLY A 91 -3.81 -4.07 12.77
CA GLY A 91 -4.26 -3.94 11.38
C GLY A 91 -5.76 -3.64 11.28
N LEU A 92 -6.59 -4.34 12.06
CA LEU A 92 -8.04 -4.08 12.14
C LEU A 92 -8.34 -2.69 12.72
N ALA A 93 -7.63 -2.29 13.76
CA ALA A 93 -7.75 -0.93 14.33
C ALA A 93 -7.33 0.14 13.31
N GLY A 94 -6.24 -0.11 12.56
CA GLY A 94 -5.79 0.76 11.46
C GLY A 94 -6.85 0.89 10.36
N TYR A 95 -7.45 -0.22 9.94
CA TYR A 95 -8.55 -0.21 8.98
C TYR A 95 -9.77 0.56 9.49
N GLY A 96 -10.16 0.30 10.75
CA GLY A 96 -11.26 1.02 11.40
C GLY A 96 -11.01 2.54 11.43
N ALA A 97 -9.79 2.97 11.77
CA ALA A 97 -9.41 4.37 11.76
C ALA A 97 -9.46 4.99 10.36
N CYS A 98 -9.01 4.27 9.32
CA CYS A 98 -9.14 4.70 7.93
C CYS A 98 -10.63 4.86 7.53
N LEU A 99 -11.46 3.88 7.88
CA LEU A 99 -12.88 3.90 7.56
C LEU A 99 -13.60 5.07 8.25
N LEU A 100 -13.36 5.24 9.55
CA LEU A 100 -13.95 6.35 10.33
C LEU A 100 -13.48 7.71 9.80
N GLY A 101 -12.19 7.85 9.46
CA GLY A 101 -11.66 9.06 8.87
C GLY A 101 -12.34 9.41 7.53
N ASN A 102 -12.53 8.42 6.66
CA ASN A 102 -13.22 8.62 5.38
C ASN A 102 -14.71 8.94 5.55
N LEU A 103 -15.39 8.30 6.50
CA LEU A 103 -16.81 8.57 6.80
C LEU A 103 -16.99 9.97 7.38
N ALA A 104 -16.13 10.38 8.30
CA ALA A 104 -16.16 11.72 8.86
C ALA A 104 -15.89 12.79 7.80
N GLN A 105 -14.94 12.57 6.89
CA GLN A 105 -14.70 13.45 5.75
C GLN A 105 -15.91 13.53 4.82
N ALA A 106 -16.56 12.42 4.52
CA ALA A 106 -17.74 12.38 3.67
C ALA A 106 -18.93 13.12 4.30
N SER A 107 -19.06 13.12 5.63
CA SER A 107 -20.15 13.79 6.35
C SER A 107 -19.93 15.29 6.54
N SER A 108 -18.68 15.72 6.74
CA SER A 108 -18.35 17.14 6.99
C SER A 108 -18.10 17.96 5.72
N GLY A 109 -17.82 17.29 4.60
CA GLY A 109 -17.38 17.94 3.36
C GLY A 109 -15.98 18.57 3.43
N GLU A 110 -15.33 18.53 4.60
CA GLU A 110 -14.00 19.08 4.82
C GLU A 110 -12.91 18.00 4.77
N ILE A 111 -11.81 18.30 4.06
CA ILE A 111 -10.62 17.42 3.95
C ILE A 111 -9.74 17.51 5.22
N SER A 112 -10.33 17.80 6.38
CA SER A 112 -9.60 18.32 7.54
C SER A 112 -9.04 17.27 8.50
N LEU A 113 -9.37 15.98 8.33
CA LEU A 113 -8.85 14.97 9.26
C LEU A 113 -7.46 14.47 8.87
N PRO A 114 -6.48 14.57 9.76
CA PRO A 114 -5.12 14.12 9.50
C PRO A 114 -5.01 12.60 9.24
N MET A 115 -6.09 11.83 9.53
CA MET A 115 -6.11 10.36 9.37
C MET A 115 -6.12 9.84 7.93
N ASN A 116 -6.33 10.71 6.93
CA ASN A 116 -6.39 10.30 5.52
C ASN A 116 -5.05 10.35 4.78
N GLY A 117 -3.98 10.80 5.44
CA GLY A 117 -2.63 10.77 4.85
C GLY A 117 -2.09 9.36 4.75
N GLY A 118 -1.67 8.93 3.53
CA GLY A 118 -1.15 7.58 3.27
C GLY A 118 0.10 7.17 4.07
N TYR A 119 0.69 8.08 4.83
CA TYR A 119 1.87 7.86 5.68
C TYR A 119 1.54 7.91 7.18
N MET A 120 0.28 7.88 7.54
CA MET A 120 -0.16 7.89 8.92
C MET A 120 -0.05 6.50 9.55
N LEU A 121 0.06 6.45 10.89
CA LEU A 121 0.22 5.21 11.64
C LEU A 121 -0.88 4.18 11.34
N ASN A 122 -2.12 4.63 11.16
CA ASN A 122 -3.25 3.74 10.81
C ASN A 122 -2.99 2.95 9.51
N HIS A 123 -2.40 3.58 8.49
CA HIS A 123 -2.04 2.92 7.24
C HIS A 123 -0.85 1.97 7.40
N TYR A 124 0.15 2.33 8.22
CA TYR A 124 1.24 1.41 8.57
C TYR A 124 0.75 0.17 9.32
N LEU A 125 -0.17 0.35 10.29
CA LEU A 125 -0.77 -0.76 11.04
C LEU A 125 -1.57 -1.68 10.12
N LEU A 126 -2.38 -1.10 9.23
CA LEU A 126 -3.13 -1.86 8.23
C LEU A 126 -2.19 -2.65 7.31
N ALA A 127 -1.15 -2.01 6.79
CA ALA A 127 -0.18 -2.65 5.92
C ALA A 127 0.57 -3.79 6.63
N ALA A 128 0.97 -3.59 7.90
CA ALA A 128 1.60 -4.62 8.73
C ALA A 128 0.68 -5.82 8.94
N GLY A 129 -0.60 -5.57 9.27
CA GLY A 129 -1.61 -6.63 9.45
C GLY A 129 -1.78 -7.47 8.20
N ILE A 130 -1.96 -6.82 7.05
CA ILE A 130 -2.11 -7.48 5.74
C ILE A 130 -0.84 -8.27 5.39
N PHE A 131 0.34 -7.67 5.55
CA PHE A 131 1.61 -8.31 5.22
C PHE A 131 1.84 -9.59 6.05
N VAL A 132 1.71 -9.50 7.38
CA VAL A 132 1.93 -10.65 8.28
C VAL A 132 0.86 -11.72 8.07
N PHE A 133 -0.39 -11.33 7.77
CA PHE A 133 -1.45 -12.27 7.44
C PHE A 133 -1.10 -13.09 6.19
N PHE A 134 -0.79 -12.44 5.07
CA PHE A 134 -0.47 -13.13 3.83
C PHE A 134 0.81 -13.96 3.97
N ARG A 135 1.88 -13.41 4.58
CA ARG A 135 3.09 -14.15 4.85
C ARG A 135 2.80 -15.46 5.60
N THR A 136 2.11 -15.39 6.73
CA THR A 136 1.78 -16.55 7.55
C THR A 136 0.87 -17.54 6.81
N TRP A 137 -0.07 -17.02 6.01
CA TRP A 137 -0.98 -17.83 5.24
C TRP A 137 -0.25 -18.57 4.11
N PHE A 138 0.64 -17.90 3.38
CA PHE A 138 1.46 -18.50 2.34
C PHE A 138 2.42 -19.55 2.90
N GLU A 139 3.12 -19.24 4.00
CA GLU A 139 4.00 -20.18 4.68
C GLU A 139 3.24 -21.46 5.10
N LYS A 140 2.05 -21.32 5.65
CA LYS A 140 1.20 -22.46 6.08
C LYS A 140 0.66 -23.30 4.92
N HIS A 141 0.47 -22.72 3.75
CA HIS A 141 -0.15 -23.39 2.60
C HIS A 141 0.80 -23.55 1.42
N ALA A 142 2.12 -23.49 1.66
CA ALA A 142 3.15 -23.54 0.62
C ALA A 142 2.97 -24.76 -0.32
N ASP A 143 2.79 -25.95 0.23
CA ASP A 143 2.63 -27.20 -0.54
C ASP A 143 1.39 -27.18 -1.46
N ARG A 144 0.29 -26.56 -1.01
CA ARG A 144 -0.93 -26.42 -1.81
C ARG A 144 -0.77 -25.37 -2.92
N LEU A 145 -0.03 -24.31 -2.63
CA LEU A 145 0.18 -23.18 -3.53
C LEU A 145 1.24 -23.48 -4.59
N GLU A 146 2.09 -24.48 -4.38
CA GLU A 146 3.07 -24.92 -5.37
C GLU A 146 2.40 -25.27 -6.71
N LYS A 147 1.23 -25.91 -6.67
CA LYS A 147 0.44 -26.24 -7.86
C LYS A 147 -0.03 -24.99 -8.63
N PHE A 148 -0.18 -23.88 -7.94
CA PHE A 148 -0.60 -22.60 -8.51
C PHE A 148 0.58 -21.64 -8.74
N SER A 149 1.81 -22.06 -8.49
CA SER A 149 3.00 -21.21 -8.63
C SER A 149 3.12 -20.62 -10.05
N ARG A 150 2.94 -21.45 -11.08
CA ARG A 150 3.00 -21.01 -12.50
C ARG A 150 1.95 -19.96 -12.86
N PRO A 151 0.63 -20.17 -12.61
CA PRO A 151 -0.35 -19.13 -12.88
C PRO A 151 -0.18 -17.89 -12.02
N LEU A 152 0.22 -18.01 -10.76
CA LEU A 152 0.52 -16.87 -9.89
C LEU A 152 1.70 -16.05 -10.41
N THR A 153 2.78 -16.69 -10.85
CA THR A 153 3.92 -16.00 -11.45
C THR A 153 3.52 -15.29 -12.76
N LYS A 154 2.70 -15.93 -13.60
CA LYS A 154 2.18 -15.28 -14.80
C LYS A 154 1.33 -14.05 -14.47
N ALA A 155 0.42 -14.17 -13.49
CA ALA A 155 -0.40 -13.04 -13.04
C ALA A 155 0.47 -11.91 -12.45
N SER A 156 1.47 -12.26 -11.64
CA SER A 156 2.41 -11.29 -11.05
C SER A 156 3.17 -10.49 -12.12
N ASN A 157 3.59 -11.15 -13.19
CA ASN A 157 4.27 -10.47 -14.30
C ASN A 157 3.36 -9.49 -15.06
N LEU A 158 2.04 -9.65 -14.98
CA LEU A 158 1.07 -8.76 -15.61
C LEU A 158 0.70 -7.55 -14.74
N VAL A 159 1.00 -7.58 -13.43
CA VAL A 159 0.54 -6.57 -12.47
C VAL A 159 0.98 -5.15 -12.85
N PHE A 160 2.18 -4.99 -13.39
CA PHE A 160 2.65 -3.67 -13.81
C PHE A 160 1.85 -3.14 -15.01
N GLY A 161 1.53 -4.01 -15.98
CA GLY A 161 0.62 -3.68 -17.09
C GLY A 161 -0.79 -3.33 -16.61
N VAL A 162 -1.30 -4.06 -15.62
CA VAL A 162 -2.58 -3.75 -14.94
C VAL A 162 -2.53 -2.37 -14.30
N TYR A 163 -1.45 -2.05 -13.61
CA TYR A 163 -1.27 -0.75 -13.00
C TYR A 163 -1.33 0.40 -14.03
N TRP A 164 -0.75 0.24 -15.21
CA TRP A 164 -0.79 1.24 -16.26
C TRP A 164 -2.19 1.41 -16.88
N SER A 165 -2.92 0.32 -17.05
CA SER A 165 -4.20 0.31 -17.76
C SER A 165 -5.42 0.62 -16.89
N HIS A 166 -5.37 0.35 -15.57
CA HIS A 166 -6.54 0.41 -14.70
C HIS A 166 -7.17 1.81 -14.63
N VAL A 167 -6.37 2.88 -14.63
CA VAL A 167 -6.89 4.26 -14.58
C VAL A 167 -7.64 4.61 -15.87
N LEU A 168 -7.08 4.21 -17.02
CA LEU A 168 -7.72 4.44 -18.33
C LEU A 168 -9.05 3.69 -18.41
N ILE A 169 -9.05 2.42 -18.03
CA ILE A 169 -10.26 1.58 -18.05
C ILE A 169 -11.29 2.11 -17.05
N LEU A 170 -10.85 2.53 -15.86
CA LEU A 170 -11.70 3.10 -14.83
C LEU A 170 -12.41 4.37 -15.33
N ASN A 171 -11.70 5.26 -16.03
CA ASN A 171 -12.27 6.49 -16.58
C ASN A 171 -13.28 6.19 -17.67
N VAL A 172 -12.97 5.31 -18.62
CA VAL A 172 -13.91 4.88 -19.66
C VAL A 172 -15.19 4.31 -19.05
N PHE A 173 -15.07 3.46 -18.01
CA PHE A 173 -16.24 2.92 -17.31
C PHE A 173 -17.07 4.01 -16.62
N THR A 174 -16.40 5.01 -16.05
CA THR A 174 -17.07 6.11 -15.35
C THR A 174 -17.91 6.95 -16.33
N GLU A 175 -17.39 7.23 -17.51
CA GLU A 175 -18.11 8.01 -18.52
C GLU A 175 -19.29 7.27 -19.14
N VAL A 176 -19.17 5.93 -19.30
CA VAL A 176 -20.19 5.13 -20.00
C VAL A 176 -21.36 4.71 -19.09
N PHE A 177 -21.15 4.52 -17.78
CA PHE A 177 -22.12 3.88 -16.88
C PHE A 177 -22.64 4.77 -15.74
N LEU A 178 -22.41 6.07 -15.76
CA LEU A 178 -22.57 6.93 -14.58
C LEU A 178 -23.99 7.31 -14.18
N GLU A 179 -25.03 7.06 -14.97
CA GLU A 179 -26.27 7.83 -14.77
C GLU A 179 -27.32 7.23 -13.84
N ASN A 180 -27.38 5.92 -13.50
CA ASN A 180 -28.57 5.41 -12.77
C ASN A 180 -28.39 4.16 -11.87
N ALA A 181 -27.24 3.85 -11.34
CA ALA A 181 -27.06 2.63 -10.55
C ALA A 181 -27.01 2.89 -9.03
N ALA A 182 -27.60 1.98 -8.24
CA ALA A 182 -27.43 1.95 -6.79
C ALA A 182 -25.93 1.90 -6.44
N LEU A 183 -25.48 2.76 -5.51
CA LEU A 183 -24.08 3.07 -5.27
C LEU A 183 -23.21 1.81 -5.02
N LEU A 184 -23.64 0.91 -4.17
CA LEU A 184 -22.82 -0.24 -3.76
C LEU A 184 -22.66 -1.31 -4.87
N PRO A 185 -23.73 -1.81 -5.53
CA PRO A 185 -23.60 -2.71 -6.66
C PRO A 185 -22.78 -2.12 -7.79
N TYR A 186 -22.95 -0.83 -8.07
CA TYR A 186 -22.19 -0.11 -9.07
C TYR A 186 -20.69 -0.09 -8.75
N LEU A 187 -20.29 0.23 -7.51
CA LEU A 187 -18.88 0.25 -7.09
C LEU A 187 -18.23 -1.13 -7.21
N LEU A 188 -18.94 -2.19 -6.81
CA LEU A 188 -18.44 -3.56 -6.91
C LEU A 188 -18.28 -3.99 -8.37
N LEU A 189 -19.28 -3.73 -9.22
CA LEU A 189 -19.23 -4.03 -10.63
C LEU A 189 -18.12 -3.26 -11.33
N ARG A 190 -18.02 -1.96 -11.09
CA ARG A 190 -16.99 -1.09 -11.63
C ARG A 190 -15.60 -1.58 -11.27
N SER A 191 -15.35 -1.87 -9.99
CA SER A 191 -14.05 -2.35 -9.52
C SER A 191 -13.70 -3.71 -10.11
N GLY A 192 -14.66 -4.65 -10.09
CA GLY A 192 -14.48 -5.98 -10.65
C GLY A 192 -14.19 -5.96 -12.15
N CYS A 193 -14.97 -5.22 -12.92
CA CYS A 193 -14.76 -5.06 -14.37
C CYS A 193 -13.42 -4.36 -14.65
N THR A 194 -13.07 -3.33 -13.90
CA THR A 194 -11.77 -2.65 -14.09
C THR A 194 -10.60 -3.61 -13.87
N ILE A 195 -10.64 -4.43 -12.82
CA ILE A 195 -9.60 -5.41 -12.56
C ILE A 195 -9.52 -6.43 -13.69
N LEU A 196 -10.65 -7.05 -14.07
CA LEU A 196 -10.68 -8.08 -15.12
C LEU A 196 -10.21 -7.56 -16.48
N LEU A 197 -10.71 -6.41 -16.89
CA LEU A 197 -10.33 -5.80 -18.17
C LEU A 197 -8.86 -5.33 -18.16
N SER A 198 -8.35 -4.86 -17.02
CA SER A 198 -6.94 -4.48 -16.91
C SER A 198 -6.02 -5.69 -17.03
N PHE A 199 -6.39 -6.82 -16.41
CA PHE A 199 -5.65 -8.07 -16.59
C PHE A 199 -5.73 -8.60 -18.03
N LEU A 200 -6.90 -8.55 -18.66
CA LEU A 200 -7.06 -8.94 -20.04
C LEU A 200 -6.22 -8.06 -20.97
N PHE A 201 -6.27 -6.75 -20.79
CA PHE A 201 -5.45 -5.79 -21.55
C PHE A 201 -3.96 -6.06 -21.36
N ALA A 202 -3.50 -6.22 -20.14
CA ALA A 202 -2.11 -6.55 -19.83
C ALA A 202 -1.70 -7.89 -20.47
N ALA A 203 -2.57 -8.89 -20.43
CA ALA A 203 -2.32 -10.17 -21.09
C ALA A 203 -2.18 -10.02 -22.62
N ILE A 204 -3.05 -9.26 -23.27
CA ILE A 204 -2.96 -8.98 -24.72
C ILE A 204 -1.65 -8.25 -25.04
N VAL A 205 -1.31 -7.21 -24.29
CA VAL A 205 -0.07 -6.44 -24.47
C VAL A 205 1.17 -7.31 -24.27
N SER A 206 1.11 -8.34 -23.41
CA SER A 206 2.23 -9.27 -23.20
C SER A 206 2.68 -10.05 -24.42
N TYR A 207 1.80 -10.20 -25.41
CA TYR A 207 2.12 -10.83 -26.70
C TYR A 207 2.89 -9.91 -27.66
N ILE A 208 2.93 -8.60 -27.39
CA ILE A 208 3.65 -7.63 -28.23
C ILE A 208 5.08 -7.47 -27.67
N PRO A 209 6.14 -7.95 -28.37
CA PRO A 209 7.49 -8.03 -27.81
C PRO A 209 8.06 -6.68 -27.34
N VAL A 210 7.75 -5.60 -28.06
CA VAL A 210 8.21 -4.25 -27.73
C VAL A 210 7.55 -3.74 -26.45
N LEU A 211 6.23 -3.86 -26.35
CA LEU A 211 5.46 -3.39 -25.19
C LEU A 211 5.74 -4.24 -23.95
N ARG A 212 5.96 -5.53 -24.12
CA ARG A 212 6.35 -6.43 -23.04
C ARG A 212 7.65 -6.00 -22.36
N ARG A 213 8.64 -5.50 -23.10
CA ARG A 213 9.92 -5.03 -22.51
C ARG A 213 9.79 -3.75 -21.70
N VAL A 214 8.77 -2.96 -21.97
CA VAL A 214 8.56 -1.65 -21.31
C VAL A 214 7.54 -1.74 -20.17
N LEU A 215 6.52 -2.61 -20.29
CA LEU A 215 5.37 -2.67 -19.41
C LEU A 215 5.31 -3.93 -18.53
N MET A 216 6.27 -4.82 -18.65
CA MET A 216 6.40 -6.07 -17.90
C MET A 216 7.86 -6.37 -17.57
#